data_6ccc8566cd38722c5c579e34b83f7a64
#
_entry.id   6ccc8566cd38722c5c579e34b83f7a64
#
_cell.length_a   1.000
_cell.length_b   1.000
_cell.length_c   1.000
_cell.angle_alpha   90.00
_cell.angle_beta   90.00
_cell.angle_gamma   90.00
#
_symmetry.space_group_name_H-M   'P 1'
#
loop_
_entity.id
_entity.type
_entity.pdbx_description
1 polymer ?
#
loop_
_entity_poly.entity_id
_entity_poly.type
_entity_poly.pdbx_seq_one_letter_code
_entity_poly.pdbx_strand_id
1 'polypeptide(L)'
;MNDSAAKLDTAADRRDLIILGGGLVGMTLALAAAKAGITSHVIDRADPAGLTAEGADGRASAISTASWNLFGKIGLAPALNGLGCPIDSIAVTDGMKPGRIDFTPKPEEGTLGRMFANRDLRIALFDAAKGEPNIAWHVKTEAVRRDRGPHGVEVELSDGRVLKASLLVAAEGRQSPTRDEAGFALAKWDYKHRAIVAGLFHEKSHGNTAWEIFYPAGPFALLPLRDDAEGRHRSALVWTVSEKDAGGVIAMSDAMFVNEVESRMHGVLGKIALSAPRMSYPLRFHHAGHVIDDRLAVIGDAAHGMHPIAGQGLNLGLRDVGALVEVLTEGMRLGLEPGDMQLLKRYEKWRSLDAFMVMSVTDLSLIHI
;
A
#
# COMPACT_ATOMS: atom_id res chain seq x y z
N MET A 1 5.05 -36.45 41.98
CA MET A 1 5.65 -35.36 41.26
C MET A 1 4.56 -34.82 40.33
N ASN A 2 3.92 -33.74 40.77
CA ASN A 2 2.84 -33.14 40.00
C ASN A 2 3.43 -32.18 38.95
N ASP A 3 3.30 -32.58 37.70
CA ASP A 3 3.56 -31.72 36.58
C ASP A 3 2.27 -30.96 36.25
N SER A 4 2.06 -29.86 36.98
CA SER A 4 0.99 -28.92 36.76
C SER A 4 1.49 -27.90 35.73
N ALA A 5 1.52 -28.35 34.44
CA ALA A 5 1.61 -27.37 33.34
C ALA A 5 0.41 -26.46 33.45
N ALA A 6 0.67 -25.21 33.83
CA ALA A 6 -0.32 -24.15 33.86
C ALA A 6 -0.95 -24.03 32.45
N LYS A 7 -2.20 -24.52 32.31
CA LYS A 7 -3.08 -24.13 31.21
C LYS A 7 -3.24 -22.62 31.33
N LEU A 8 -2.49 -21.86 30.56
CA LEU A 8 -2.76 -20.45 30.32
C LEU A 8 -4.21 -20.35 29.84
N ASP A 9 -4.99 -19.57 30.57
CA ASP A 9 -6.40 -19.31 30.31
C ASP A 9 -6.54 -18.62 28.95
N THR A 10 -6.83 -19.42 27.91
CA THR A 10 -6.83 -19.00 26.50
C THR A 10 -8.08 -18.23 26.10
N ALA A 11 -9.01 -18.00 27.04
CA ALA A 11 -10.22 -17.20 26.80
C ALA A 11 -9.96 -15.68 26.86
N ALA A 12 -8.91 -15.23 27.56
CA ALA A 12 -8.65 -13.82 27.81
C ALA A 12 -8.04 -13.06 26.62
N ASP A 13 -7.58 -13.72 25.56
CA ASP A 13 -6.89 -13.07 24.43
C ASP A 13 -7.55 -13.33 23.05
N ARG A 14 -8.85 -13.73 23.04
CA ARG A 14 -9.62 -13.82 21.80
C ARG A 14 -10.04 -12.44 21.35
N ARG A 15 -9.72 -12.08 20.09
CA ARG A 15 -10.14 -10.83 19.45
C ARG A 15 -11.06 -11.10 18.27
N ASP A 16 -11.60 -10.05 17.68
CA ASP A 16 -12.47 -10.16 16.51
C ASP A 16 -11.67 -10.55 15.27
N LEU A 17 -10.49 -9.94 15.08
CA LEU A 17 -9.64 -10.12 13.90
C LEU A 17 -8.23 -10.57 14.27
N ILE A 18 -7.64 -11.41 13.40
CA ILE A 18 -6.19 -11.56 13.25
C ILE A 18 -5.80 -11.00 11.89
N ILE A 19 -4.93 -10.00 11.87
CA ILE A 19 -4.42 -9.33 10.65
C ILE A 19 -2.97 -9.74 10.45
N LEU A 20 -2.69 -10.47 9.37
CA LEU A 20 -1.34 -10.86 8.99
C LEU A 20 -0.75 -9.81 8.04
N GLY A 21 0.29 -9.13 8.50
CA GLY A 21 0.96 -8.00 7.83
C GLY A 21 0.58 -6.64 8.41
N GLY A 22 1.52 -6.02 9.12
CA GLY A 22 1.43 -4.66 9.69
C GLY A 22 1.95 -3.57 8.73
N GLY A 23 1.84 -3.79 7.41
CA GLY A 23 2.16 -2.78 6.39
C GLY A 23 1.12 -1.65 6.35
N LEU A 24 1.23 -0.77 5.33
CA LEU A 24 0.33 0.40 5.21
C LEU A 24 -1.15 0.01 5.21
N VAL A 25 -1.52 -1.07 4.50
CA VAL A 25 -2.92 -1.52 4.40
C VAL A 25 -3.38 -2.21 5.68
N GLY A 26 -2.59 -3.16 6.21
CA GLY A 26 -2.96 -3.93 7.40
C GLY A 26 -3.06 -3.06 8.66
N MET A 27 -2.12 -2.11 8.84
CA MET A 27 -2.19 -1.18 9.96
C MET A 27 -3.35 -0.17 9.82
N THR A 28 -3.66 0.26 8.59
CA THR A 28 -4.87 1.08 8.36
C THR A 28 -6.13 0.28 8.67
N LEU A 29 -6.19 -1.02 8.33
CA LEU A 29 -7.31 -1.87 8.72
C LEU A 29 -7.44 -1.96 10.23
N ALA A 30 -6.34 -2.20 10.95
CA ALA A 30 -6.37 -2.29 12.41
C ALA A 30 -6.93 -1.02 13.07
N LEU A 31 -6.45 0.16 12.63
CA LEU A 31 -6.94 1.46 13.13
C LEU A 31 -8.40 1.72 12.77
N ALA A 32 -8.80 1.38 11.53
CA ALA A 32 -10.19 1.55 11.09
C ALA A 32 -11.14 0.61 11.87
N ALA A 33 -10.74 -0.62 12.09
CA ALA A 33 -11.45 -1.59 12.91
C ALA A 33 -11.56 -1.12 14.37
N ALA A 34 -10.44 -0.68 14.96
CA ALA A 34 -10.42 -0.16 16.32
C ALA A 34 -11.36 1.04 16.51
N LYS A 35 -11.42 1.94 15.53
CA LYS A 35 -12.34 3.08 15.52
C LYS A 35 -13.81 2.66 15.48
N ALA A 36 -14.10 1.50 14.90
CA ALA A 36 -15.44 0.89 14.87
C ALA A 36 -15.72 0.01 16.11
N GLY A 37 -14.80 -0.07 17.08
CA GLY A 37 -14.92 -0.91 18.27
C GLY A 37 -14.56 -2.39 18.04
N ILE A 38 -13.95 -2.71 16.91
CA ILE A 38 -13.53 -4.08 16.54
C ILE A 38 -12.10 -4.29 17.01
N THR A 39 -11.87 -5.36 17.76
CA THR A 39 -10.55 -5.70 18.30
C THR A 39 -9.70 -6.51 17.33
N SER A 40 -8.37 -6.32 17.35
CA SER A 40 -7.49 -7.05 16.44
C SER A 40 -6.14 -7.43 17.05
N HIS A 41 -5.61 -8.57 16.62
CA HIS A 41 -4.19 -8.90 16.65
C HIS A 41 -3.58 -8.50 15.31
N VAL A 42 -2.49 -7.75 15.31
CA VAL A 42 -1.70 -7.45 14.10
C VAL A 42 -0.35 -8.14 14.23
N ILE A 43 0.00 -8.97 13.25
CA ILE A 43 1.23 -9.76 13.26
C ILE A 43 2.12 -9.28 12.10
N ASP A 44 3.36 -8.90 12.40
CA ASP A 44 4.35 -8.55 11.37
C ASP A 44 5.75 -9.05 11.73
N ARG A 45 6.42 -9.63 10.74
CA ARG A 45 7.81 -10.10 10.87
C ARG A 45 8.82 -8.96 10.98
N ALA A 46 8.47 -7.79 10.45
CA ALA A 46 9.37 -6.65 10.42
C ALA A 46 9.48 -5.95 11.79
N ASP A 47 10.62 -5.30 11.98
CA ASP A 47 10.81 -4.33 13.06
C ASP A 47 10.31 -2.96 12.61
N PRO A 48 9.30 -2.36 13.28
CA PRO A 48 8.84 -1.01 12.97
C PRO A 48 9.96 0.02 12.95
N ALA A 49 10.95 -0.08 13.86
CA ALA A 49 12.07 0.83 13.91
C ALA A 49 12.93 0.76 12.63
N GLY A 50 13.16 -0.44 12.10
CA GLY A 50 13.86 -0.62 10.83
C GLY A 50 13.08 -0.06 9.63
N LEU A 51 11.75 -0.21 9.62
CA LEU A 51 10.89 0.28 8.55
C LEU A 51 10.76 1.82 8.52
N THR A 52 10.99 2.48 9.62
CA THR A 52 10.89 3.95 9.77
C THR A 52 12.25 4.64 9.84
N ALA A 53 13.35 3.90 9.81
CA ALA A 53 14.69 4.45 9.75
C ALA A 53 14.87 5.35 8.51
N GLU A 54 15.77 6.31 8.61
CA GLU A 54 16.10 7.19 7.49
C GLU A 54 16.72 6.38 6.35
N GLY A 55 16.25 6.61 5.12
CA GLY A 55 16.71 5.87 3.93
C GLY A 55 16.19 4.42 3.80
N ALA A 56 15.42 3.90 4.74
CA ALA A 56 14.91 2.52 4.70
C ALA A 56 13.93 2.27 3.53
N ASP A 57 13.12 3.26 3.18
CA ASP A 57 12.15 3.19 2.09
C ASP A 57 12.11 4.52 1.32
N GLY A 58 12.65 4.53 0.11
CA GLY A 58 12.61 5.70 -0.79
C GLY A 58 11.33 5.83 -1.60
N ARG A 59 10.34 4.95 -1.41
CA ARG A 59 9.09 5.01 -2.15
C ARG A 59 8.16 6.08 -1.60
N ALA A 60 7.32 6.58 -2.50
CA ALA A 60 6.23 7.49 -2.18
C ALA A 60 4.91 6.92 -2.70
N SER A 61 3.81 7.32 -2.10
CA SER A 61 2.46 6.91 -2.49
C SER A 61 1.56 8.13 -2.67
N ALA A 62 0.81 8.11 -3.76
CA ALA A 62 -0.28 9.05 -3.98
C ALA A 62 -1.50 8.59 -3.16
N ILE A 63 -1.99 9.44 -2.30
CA ILE A 63 -3.22 9.22 -1.52
C ILE A 63 -4.33 10.00 -2.20
N SER A 64 -5.30 9.28 -2.78
CA SER A 64 -6.48 9.88 -3.41
C SER A 64 -7.37 10.57 -2.38
N THR A 65 -8.25 11.47 -2.84
CA THR A 65 -9.22 12.14 -1.97
C THR A 65 -10.08 11.16 -1.18
N ALA A 66 -10.52 10.04 -1.78
CA ALA A 66 -11.28 9.01 -1.08
C ALA A 66 -10.47 8.34 0.04
N SER A 67 -9.20 8.02 -0.22
CA SER A 67 -8.28 7.46 0.79
C SER A 67 -7.94 8.46 1.89
N TRP A 68 -7.82 9.75 1.54
CA TRP A 68 -7.63 10.83 2.50
C TRP A 68 -8.83 10.97 3.44
N ASN A 69 -10.04 10.84 2.91
CA ASN A 69 -11.26 10.86 3.71
C ASN A 69 -11.31 9.68 4.70
N LEU A 70 -10.83 8.49 4.29
CA LEU A 70 -10.67 7.36 5.21
C LEU A 70 -9.69 7.72 6.33
N PHE A 71 -8.53 8.30 6.03
CA PHE A 71 -7.56 8.75 7.03
C PHE A 71 -8.16 9.80 7.98
N GLY A 72 -9.03 10.69 7.48
CA GLY A 72 -9.79 11.60 8.32
C GLY A 72 -10.72 10.88 9.30
N LYS A 73 -11.49 9.92 8.81
CA LYS A 73 -12.45 9.13 9.63
C LYS A 73 -11.76 8.32 10.72
N ILE A 74 -10.59 7.77 10.47
CA ILE A 74 -9.84 7.01 11.48
C ILE A 74 -8.96 7.88 12.38
N GLY A 75 -8.97 9.22 12.19
CA GLY A 75 -8.22 10.17 13.02
C GLY A 75 -6.73 10.28 12.67
N LEU A 76 -6.30 9.77 11.53
CA LEU A 76 -4.90 9.80 11.09
C LEU A 76 -4.51 11.11 10.39
N ALA A 77 -5.47 11.79 9.75
CA ALA A 77 -5.21 13.00 8.94
C ALA A 77 -4.48 14.12 9.71
N PRO A 78 -4.76 14.41 11.00
CA PRO A 78 -4.02 15.42 11.73
C PRO A 78 -2.51 15.15 11.82
N ALA A 79 -2.11 13.88 12.02
CA ALA A 79 -0.69 13.49 12.09
C ALA A 79 0.02 13.59 10.73
N LEU A 80 -0.74 13.54 9.64
CA LEU A 80 -0.23 13.65 8.26
C LEU A 80 -0.31 15.08 7.69
N ASN A 81 -0.97 16.00 8.40
CA ASN A 81 -1.07 17.38 7.95
C ASN A 81 0.33 18.02 7.83
N GLY A 82 0.55 18.67 6.68
CA GLY A 82 1.82 19.32 6.40
C GLY A 82 2.97 18.37 6.01
N LEU A 83 2.80 17.06 6.01
CA LEU A 83 3.80 16.10 5.53
C LEU A 83 3.60 15.75 4.04
N GLY A 84 2.36 15.79 3.55
CA GLY A 84 2.06 15.48 2.16
C GLY A 84 2.20 16.68 1.22
N CYS A 85 2.65 16.43 -0.02
CA CYS A 85 2.63 17.40 -1.10
C CYS A 85 1.30 17.27 -1.87
N PRO A 86 0.50 18.33 -2.05
CA PRO A 86 -0.69 18.26 -2.87
C PRO A 86 -0.34 17.94 -4.33
N ILE A 87 -1.26 17.28 -5.03
CA ILE A 87 -1.21 17.11 -6.48
C ILE A 87 -2.26 18.03 -7.09
N ASP A 88 -1.82 19.20 -7.55
CA ASP A 88 -2.72 20.20 -8.11
C ASP A 88 -2.93 19.99 -9.62
N SER A 89 -2.00 19.29 -10.28
CA SER A 89 -2.15 18.87 -11.67
C SER A 89 -1.39 17.58 -11.96
N ILE A 90 -1.85 16.85 -12.98
CA ILE A 90 -1.11 15.74 -13.60
C ILE A 90 -0.87 16.12 -15.05
N ALA A 91 0.41 16.23 -15.43
CA ALA A 91 0.85 16.54 -16.78
C ALA A 91 1.26 15.26 -17.51
N VAL A 92 0.54 14.94 -18.58
CA VAL A 92 0.80 13.73 -19.39
C VAL A 92 1.35 14.14 -20.75
N THR A 93 2.47 13.50 -21.16
CA THR A 93 3.12 13.76 -22.46
C THR A 93 3.53 12.48 -23.16
N ASP A 94 3.58 12.49 -24.48
CA ASP A 94 4.10 11.40 -25.33
C ASP A 94 5.59 11.69 -25.66
N GLY A 95 6.46 11.34 -24.73
CA GLY A 95 7.91 11.56 -24.85
C GLY A 95 8.24 13.01 -25.17
N MET A 96 9.00 13.17 -26.27
CA MET A 96 9.48 14.46 -26.81
C MET A 96 8.49 15.15 -27.76
N LYS A 97 7.37 14.50 -28.09
CA LYS A 97 6.43 15.06 -29.07
C LYS A 97 5.75 16.31 -28.49
N PRO A 98 5.48 17.33 -29.35
CA PRO A 98 4.66 18.45 -28.92
C PRO A 98 3.27 18.01 -28.50
N GLY A 99 2.80 18.54 -27.39
CA GLY A 99 1.48 18.27 -26.84
C GLY A 99 1.58 17.78 -25.40
N ARG A 100 0.67 18.27 -24.57
CA ARG A 100 0.53 17.92 -23.17
C ARG A 100 -0.95 17.88 -22.82
N ILE A 101 -1.34 16.87 -22.07
CA ILE A 101 -2.68 16.80 -21.48
C ILE A 101 -2.52 17.09 -20.00
N ASP A 102 -3.23 18.10 -19.52
CA ASP A 102 -3.25 18.44 -18.10
C ASP A 102 -4.58 18.01 -17.48
N PHE A 103 -4.48 17.21 -16.42
CA PHE A 103 -5.59 16.92 -15.54
C PHE A 103 -5.51 17.83 -14.33
N THR A 104 -6.54 18.61 -14.12
CA THR A 104 -6.68 19.50 -12.95
C THR A 104 -7.98 19.19 -12.23
N PRO A 105 -8.03 19.32 -10.90
CA PRO A 105 -9.28 19.13 -10.17
C PRO A 105 -10.26 20.25 -10.51
N LYS A 106 -11.54 19.98 -10.36
CA LYS A 106 -12.53 21.06 -10.36
C LYS A 106 -12.32 21.97 -9.15
N PRO A 107 -12.67 23.27 -9.23
CA PRO A 107 -12.46 24.21 -8.13
C PRO A 107 -13.00 23.74 -6.77
N GLU A 108 -14.13 23.02 -6.77
CA GLU A 108 -14.78 22.48 -5.60
C GLU A 108 -14.12 21.19 -5.04
N GLU A 109 -13.28 20.53 -5.82
CA GLU A 109 -12.62 19.25 -5.43
C GLU A 109 -11.30 19.46 -4.69
N GLY A 110 -10.72 20.66 -4.76
CA GLY A 110 -9.46 21.01 -4.12
C GLY A 110 -8.24 20.42 -4.85
N THR A 111 -7.75 19.27 -4.47
CA THR A 111 -6.59 18.62 -5.10
C THR A 111 -6.93 17.23 -5.63
N LEU A 112 -6.20 16.75 -6.65
CA LEU A 112 -6.36 15.39 -7.18
C LEU A 112 -5.96 14.31 -6.18
N GLY A 113 -5.15 14.68 -5.19
CA GLY A 113 -4.65 13.83 -4.14
C GLY A 113 -3.45 14.46 -3.45
N ARG A 114 -2.73 13.66 -2.67
CA ARG A 114 -1.52 14.10 -1.96
C ARG A 114 -0.45 13.04 -2.06
N MET A 115 0.79 13.46 -2.34
CA MET A 115 1.95 12.57 -2.31
C MET A 115 2.56 12.52 -0.91
N PHE A 116 2.82 11.33 -0.41
CA PHE A 116 3.52 11.11 0.85
C PHE A 116 4.71 10.18 0.65
N ALA A 117 5.81 10.43 1.34
CA ALA A 117 6.80 9.40 1.54
C ALA A 117 6.19 8.24 2.35
N ASN A 118 6.41 7.00 1.93
CA ASN A 118 5.87 5.83 2.65
C ASN A 118 6.36 5.76 4.11
N ARG A 119 7.55 6.29 4.36
CA ARG A 119 8.09 6.42 5.72
C ARG A 119 7.18 7.25 6.62
N ASP A 120 6.71 8.40 6.15
CA ASP A 120 5.85 9.30 6.93
C ASP A 120 4.49 8.66 7.21
N LEU A 121 3.91 7.97 6.21
CA LEU A 121 2.69 7.18 6.40
C LEU A 121 2.87 6.10 7.46
N ARG A 122 4.00 5.37 7.47
CA ARG A 122 4.28 4.35 8.47
C ARG A 122 4.43 4.93 9.86
N ILE A 123 5.20 6.01 10.00
CA ILE A 123 5.37 6.68 11.30
C ILE A 123 4.00 7.06 11.87
N ALA A 124 3.15 7.74 11.08
CA ALA A 124 1.84 8.16 11.52
C ALA A 124 0.94 6.97 11.92
N LEU A 125 0.93 5.90 11.13
CA LEU A 125 0.16 4.68 11.41
C LEU A 125 0.66 3.95 12.66
N PHE A 126 1.98 3.81 12.81
CA PHE A 126 2.58 3.12 13.94
C PHE A 126 2.39 3.90 15.24
N ASP A 127 2.53 5.21 15.20
CA ASP A 127 2.31 6.06 16.38
C ASP A 127 0.83 6.08 16.78
N ALA A 128 -0.10 6.09 15.82
CA ALA A 128 -1.52 5.98 16.11
C ALA A 128 -1.91 4.61 16.71
N ALA A 129 -1.23 3.53 16.31
CA ALA A 129 -1.49 2.20 16.84
C ALA A 129 -0.90 1.98 18.24
N LYS A 130 0.17 2.73 18.60
CA LYS A 130 0.75 2.67 19.95
C LYS A 130 -0.24 3.22 20.98
N GLY A 131 -0.75 2.41 21.84
CA GLY A 131 -1.71 2.83 22.88
C GLY A 131 -3.18 2.74 22.47
N GLU A 132 -3.48 2.23 21.26
CA GLU A 132 -4.85 1.87 20.89
C GLU A 132 -5.22 0.53 21.55
N PRO A 133 -6.12 0.50 22.56
CA PRO A 133 -6.38 -0.72 23.35
C PRO A 133 -7.00 -1.84 22.53
N ASN A 134 -7.67 -1.51 21.42
CA ASN A 134 -8.29 -2.48 20.55
C ASN A 134 -7.28 -3.16 19.59
N ILE A 135 -6.01 -2.75 19.62
CA ILE A 135 -4.95 -3.34 18.77
C ILE A 135 -3.91 -4.03 19.66
N ALA A 136 -3.75 -5.34 19.53
CA ALA A 136 -2.59 -6.07 20.04
C ALA A 136 -1.57 -6.26 18.92
N TRP A 137 -0.45 -5.54 18.97
CA TRP A 137 0.54 -5.55 17.90
C TRP A 137 1.71 -6.45 18.23
N HIS A 138 1.90 -7.50 17.41
CA HIS A 138 2.96 -8.50 17.54
C HIS A 138 3.98 -8.29 16.41
N VAL A 139 5.12 -7.73 16.76
CA VAL A 139 6.22 -7.43 15.83
C VAL A 139 7.35 -8.45 15.94
N LYS A 140 8.19 -8.55 14.91
CA LYS A 140 9.33 -9.49 14.83
C LYS A 140 8.90 -10.94 15.03
N THR A 141 7.69 -11.27 14.62
CA THR A 141 7.15 -12.63 14.70
C THR A 141 6.32 -12.96 13.47
N GLU A 142 6.18 -14.24 13.16
CA GLU A 142 5.48 -14.73 11.98
C GLU A 142 4.41 -15.74 12.39
N ALA A 143 3.35 -15.84 11.58
CA ALA A 143 2.38 -16.90 11.68
C ALA A 143 2.98 -18.17 11.03
N VAL A 144 3.17 -19.23 11.82
CA VAL A 144 3.73 -20.51 11.34
C VAL A 144 2.65 -21.52 11.02
N ARG A 145 1.48 -21.42 11.68
CA ARG A 145 0.31 -22.26 11.40
C ARG A 145 -0.96 -21.43 11.48
N ARG A 146 -1.93 -21.72 10.63
CA ARG A 146 -3.23 -21.03 10.52
C ARG A 146 -4.32 -22.08 10.42
N ASP A 147 -5.10 -22.24 11.48
CA ASP A 147 -6.24 -23.12 11.50
C ASP A 147 -7.54 -22.30 11.47
N ARG A 148 -8.41 -22.66 10.56
CA ARG A 148 -9.74 -22.04 10.40
C ARG A 148 -10.82 -23.11 10.55
N GLY A 149 -11.80 -22.87 11.39
CA GLY A 149 -12.84 -23.86 11.66
C GLY A 149 -14.14 -23.22 12.14
N PRO A 150 -15.15 -24.05 12.43
CA PRO A 150 -16.50 -23.54 12.78
C PRO A 150 -16.51 -22.63 14.01
N HIS A 151 -15.53 -22.74 14.90
CA HIS A 151 -15.45 -21.99 16.14
C HIS A 151 -14.55 -20.75 16.08
N GLY A 152 -13.93 -20.47 14.94
CA GLY A 152 -13.04 -19.32 14.75
C GLY A 152 -11.73 -19.68 14.04
N VAL A 153 -10.76 -18.82 14.30
CA VAL A 153 -9.40 -18.91 13.74
C VAL A 153 -8.41 -19.06 14.89
N GLU A 154 -7.43 -19.94 14.71
CA GLU A 154 -6.26 -20.05 15.58
C GLU A 154 -4.99 -19.88 14.74
N VAL A 155 -4.10 -19.00 15.20
CA VAL A 155 -2.82 -18.74 14.54
C VAL A 155 -1.70 -18.99 15.54
N GLU A 156 -0.80 -19.92 15.21
CA GLU A 156 0.42 -20.16 15.95
C GLU A 156 1.53 -19.24 15.44
N LEU A 157 2.22 -18.58 16.36
CA LEU A 157 3.32 -17.69 16.07
C LEU A 157 4.67 -18.41 16.17
N SER A 158 5.69 -17.85 15.53
CA SER A 158 7.06 -18.39 15.57
C SER A 158 7.69 -18.44 16.96
N ASP A 159 7.15 -17.74 17.94
CA ASP A 159 7.54 -17.77 19.35
C ASP A 159 6.72 -18.74 20.21
N GLY A 160 5.85 -19.54 19.58
CA GLY A 160 5.04 -20.58 20.23
C GLY A 160 3.71 -20.09 20.84
N ARG A 161 3.41 -18.79 20.79
CA ARG A 161 2.09 -18.26 21.21
C ARG A 161 1.02 -18.66 20.21
N VAL A 162 -0.19 -18.91 20.71
CA VAL A 162 -1.38 -19.16 19.88
C VAL A 162 -2.38 -18.04 20.10
N LEU A 163 -2.75 -17.37 19.02
CA LEU A 163 -3.75 -16.30 19.02
C LEU A 163 -5.07 -16.82 18.45
N LYS A 164 -6.19 -16.25 18.94
CA LYS A 164 -7.53 -16.66 18.52
C LYS A 164 -8.35 -15.47 18.06
N ALA A 165 -9.16 -15.68 17.00
CA ALA A 165 -10.07 -14.65 16.50
C ALA A 165 -11.30 -15.27 15.83
N SER A 166 -12.23 -14.41 15.40
CA SER A 166 -13.38 -14.80 14.59
C SER A 166 -13.07 -14.78 13.09
N LEU A 167 -12.15 -13.90 12.64
CA LEU A 167 -11.78 -13.71 11.24
C LEU A 167 -10.27 -13.55 11.10
N LEU A 168 -9.69 -14.21 10.10
CA LEU A 168 -8.32 -14.00 9.62
C LEU A 168 -8.33 -13.03 8.43
N VAL A 169 -7.46 -12.04 8.45
CA VAL A 169 -7.28 -11.11 7.33
C VAL A 169 -5.83 -11.16 6.83
N ALA A 170 -5.66 -11.57 5.58
CA ALA A 170 -4.35 -11.60 4.93
C ALA A 170 -4.04 -10.24 4.28
N ALA A 171 -3.10 -9.51 4.85
CA ALA A 171 -2.57 -8.23 4.38
C ALA A 171 -1.04 -8.28 4.15
N GLU A 172 -0.52 -9.48 3.81
CA GLU A 172 0.90 -9.83 3.76
C GLU A 172 1.61 -9.34 2.48
N GLY A 173 0.89 -8.63 1.62
CA GLY A 173 1.44 -8.14 0.36
C GLY A 173 1.49 -9.21 -0.74
N ARG A 174 2.25 -8.93 -1.78
CA ARG A 174 2.26 -9.71 -3.04
C ARG A 174 2.58 -11.18 -2.87
N GLN A 175 3.38 -11.54 -1.88
CA GLN A 175 3.80 -12.92 -1.60
C GLN A 175 3.07 -13.47 -0.37
N SER A 176 1.76 -13.30 -0.30
CA SER A 176 0.96 -13.76 0.83
C SER A 176 0.95 -15.28 0.95
N PRO A 177 1.58 -15.88 1.99
CA PRO A 177 1.51 -17.30 2.25
C PRO A 177 0.08 -17.74 2.54
N THR A 178 -0.68 -16.95 3.28
CA THR A 178 -2.06 -17.25 3.66
C THR A 178 -2.97 -17.40 2.44
N ARG A 179 -2.85 -16.50 1.46
CA ARG A 179 -3.56 -16.62 0.18
C ARG A 179 -3.18 -17.89 -0.57
N ASP A 180 -1.88 -18.19 -0.62
CA ASP A 180 -1.36 -19.35 -1.36
C ASP A 180 -1.76 -20.67 -0.67
N GLU A 181 -1.75 -20.73 0.67
CA GLU A 181 -2.25 -21.87 1.47
C GLU A 181 -3.75 -22.09 1.29
N ALA A 182 -4.54 -21.03 1.14
CA ALA A 182 -5.97 -21.12 0.86
C ALA A 182 -6.28 -21.59 -0.57
N GLY A 183 -5.27 -21.71 -1.43
CA GLY A 183 -5.41 -22.26 -2.79
C GLY A 183 -6.11 -21.29 -3.76
N PHE A 184 -6.10 -19.99 -3.51
CA PHE A 184 -6.73 -19.03 -4.40
C PHE A 184 -6.03 -18.98 -5.76
N ALA A 185 -6.81 -19.17 -6.82
CA ALA A 185 -6.33 -19.03 -8.19
C ALA A 185 -5.90 -17.59 -8.45
N LEU A 186 -4.69 -17.41 -9.02
CA LEU A 186 -4.16 -16.12 -9.39
C LEU A 186 -4.10 -15.97 -10.92
N ALA A 187 -4.79 -14.97 -11.47
CA ALA A 187 -4.41 -14.42 -12.75
C ALA A 187 -3.14 -13.60 -12.53
N LYS A 188 -2.05 -13.95 -13.19
CA LYS A 188 -0.76 -13.26 -13.04
C LYS A 188 0.00 -13.21 -14.35
N TRP A 189 0.64 -12.08 -14.61
CA TRP A 189 1.60 -11.95 -15.71
C TRP A 189 2.74 -11.00 -15.34
N ASP A 190 3.83 -11.15 -16.03
CA ASP A 190 5.04 -10.36 -15.88
C ASP A 190 5.16 -9.43 -17.09
N TYR A 191 5.23 -8.13 -16.86
CA TYR A 191 5.39 -7.14 -17.94
C TYR A 191 6.77 -7.15 -18.57
N LYS A 192 7.74 -7.92 -18.02
CA LYS A 192 9.14 -7.89 -18.41
C LYS A 192 9.77 -6.51 -18.32
N HIS A 193 9.28 -5.72 -17.39
CA HIS A 193 9.76 -4.39 -17.05
C HIS A 193 10.09 -4.29 -15.56
N ARG A 194 10.93 -3.32 -15.26
CA ARG A 194 11.27 -2.95 -13.89
C ARG A 194 11.06 -1.46 -13.67
N ALA A 195 10.58 -1.08 -12.50
CA ALA A 195 10.57 0.30 -12.06
C ALA A 195 11.90 0.63 -11.39
N ILE A 196 12.59 1.63 -11.88
CA ILE A 196 13.71 2.27 -11.19
C ILE A 196 13.12 3.43 -10.38
N VAL A 197 13.29 3.37 -9.07
CA VAL A 197 12.78 4.37 -8.12
C VAL A 197 13.96 5.13 -7.52
N ALA A 198 13.88 6.44 -7.47
CA ALA A 198 14.88 7.30 -6.86
C ALA A 198 14.24 8.56 -6.24
N GLY A 199 14.83 9.09 -5.19
CA GLY A 199 14.52 10.43 -4.71
C GLY A 199 15.39 11.46 -5.44
N LEU A 200 14.81 12.60 -5.79
CA LEU A 200 15.49 13.68 -6.50
C LEU A 200 15.36 15.00 -5.75
N PHE A 201 16.43 15.79 -5.74
CA PHE A 201 16.43 17.23 -5.56
C PHE A 201 16.43 17.92 -6.91
N HIS A 202 15.83 19.10 -7.02
CA HIS A 202 15.84 19.89 -8.24
C HIS A 202 15.80 21.40 -7.98
N GLU A 203 16.28 22.16 -8.97
CA GLU A 203 16.51 23.61 -8.87
C GLU A 203 15.20 24.40 -8.88
N LYS A 204 14.27 24.03 -9.80
CA LYS A 204 13.01 24.75 -10.00
C LYS A 204 11.88 24.01 -9.33
N SER A 205 10.91 24.73 -8.77
CA SER A 205 9.73 24.11 -8.18
C SER A 205 8.95 23.26 -9.20
N HIS A 206 8.45 22.10 -8.76
CA HIS A 206 7.54 21.25 -9.53
C HIS A 206 6.11 21.84 -9.63
N GLY A 207 5.79 22.90 -8.87
CA GLY A 207 4.46 23.52 -8.87
C GLY A 207 3.34 22.55 -8.54
N ASN A 208 3.58 21.59 -7.62
CA ASN A 208 2.63 20.52 -7.26
C ASN A 208 2.12 19.69 -8.44
N THR A 209 2.88 19.64 -9.53
CA THR A 209 2.55 18.89 -10.74
C THR A 209 3.19 17.50 -10.69
N ALA A 210 2.38 16.46 -10.84
CA ALA A 210 2.85 15.12 -11.15
C ALA A 210 3.05 15.00 -12.66
N TRP A 211 4.22 14.53 -13.09
CA TRP A 211 4.53 14.31 -14.50
C TRP A 211 4.45 12.83 -14.83
N GLU A 212 3.75 12.50 -15.90
CA GLU A 212 3.70 11.16 -16.49
C GLU A 212 4.10 11.25 -17.96
N ILE A 213 5.30 10.82 -18.29
CA ILE A 213 5.88 10.93 -19.63
C ILE A 213 5.99 9.52 -20.21
N PHE A 214 5.30 9.28 -21.32
CA PHE A 214 5.31 7.98 -21.98
C PHE A 214 6.42 7.91 -23.02
N TYR A 215 7.45 7.13 -22.74
CA TYR A 215 8.51 6.78 -23.68
C TYR A 215 8.26 5.40 -24.28
N PRO A 216 8.81 5.08 -25.47
CA PRO A 216 8.68 3.75 -26.07
C PRO A 216 9.18 2.60 -25.19
N ALA A 217 10.12 2.90 -24.27
CA ALA A 217 10.66 1.92 -23.31
C ALA A 217 9.80 1.77 -22.04
N GLY A 218 8.76 2.57 -21.90
CA GLY A 218 7.86 2.59 -20.75
C GLY A 218 7.67 3.98 -20.12
N PRO A 219 6.71 4.11 -19.20
CA PRO A 219 6.42 5.36 -18.52
C PRO A 219 7.56 5.83 -17.62
N PHE A 220 7.67 7.16 -17.53
CA PHE A 220 8.61 7.89 -16.70
C PHE A 220 7.80 8.91 -15.88
N ALA A 221 7.66 8.67 -14.60
CA ALA A 221 6.87 9.52 -13.71
C ALA A 221 7.75 10.30 -12.74
N LEU A 222 7.44 11.56 -12.57
CA LEU A 222 7.97 12.42 -11.52
C LEU A 222 6.83 12.89 -10.63
N LEU A 223 6.89 12.51 -9.37
CA LEU A 223 5.85 12.72 -8.39
C LEU A 223 6.28 13.80 -7.40
N PRO A 224 5.50 14.87 -7.20
CA PRO A 224 5.90 15.99 -6.35
C PRO A 224 6.00 15.54 -4.89
N LEU A 225 7.08 15.89 -4.24
CA LEU A 225 7.25 15.72 -2.79
C LEU A 225 7.40 17.09 -2.14
N ARG A 226 7.04 17.18 -0.87
CA ARG A 226 7.28 18.38 -0.09
C ARG A 226 8.78 18.70 -0.05
N ASP A 227 9.09 19.99 -0.07
CA ASP A 227 10.46 20.48 0.12
C ASP A 227 11.02 19.94 1.46
N ASP A 228 12.32 19.75 1.51
CA ASP A 228 12.96 19.35 2.76
C ASP A 228 13.08 20.51 3.78
N ALA A 229 13.72 20.24 4.91
CA ALA A 229 13.88 21.21 5.97
C ALA A 229 14.76 22.40 5.56
N GLU A 230 15.61 22.22 4.55
CA GLU A 230 16.47 23.26 3.97
C GLU A 230 15.78 24.03 2.82
N GLY A 231 14.53 23.69 2.51
CA GLY A 231 13.75 24.34 1.43
C GLY A 231 14.11 23.87 0.03
N ARG A 232 14.83 22.75 -0.11
CA ARG A 232 15.17 22.18 -1.41
C ARG A 232 13.96 21.45 -2.00
N HIS A 233 13.65 21.72 -3.27
CA HIS A 233 12.57 21.06 -3.99
C HIS A 233 12.87 19.57 -4.19
N ARG A 234 11.86 18.72 -4.01
CA ARG A 234 11.97 17.28 -4.05
C ARG A 234 10.93 16.62 -4.93
N SER A 235 11.33 15.54 -5.60
CA SER A 235 10.41 14.63 -6.31
C SER A 235 10.81 13.18 -6.12
N ALA A 236 9.82 12.27 -6.21
CA ALA A 236 10.07 10.85 -6.37
C ALA A 236 10.02 10.48 -7.85
N LEU A 237 11.06 9.82 -8.34
CA LEU A 237 11.13 9.27 -9.69
C LEU A 237 10.61 7.83 -9.68
N VAL A 238 9.78 7.50 -10.68
CA VAL A 238 9.43 6.12 -11.05
C VAL A 238 9.69 5.98 -12.55
N TRP A 239 10.79 5.36 -12.92
CA TRP A 239 11.20 5.17 -14.31
C TRP A 239 11.05 3.70 -14.69
N THR A 240 10.13 3.40 -15.57
CA THR A 240 9.93 2.06 -16.11
C THR A 240 10.92 1.80 -17.24
N VAL A 241 11.65 0.71 -17.13
CA VAL A 241 12.61 0.24 -18.13
C VAL A 241 12.41 -1.25 -18.40
N SER A 242 12.89 -1.74 -19.54
CA SER A 242 12.87 -3.17 -19.82
C SER A 242 13.71 -3.93 -18.78
N GLU A 243 13.37 -5.18 -18.51
CA GLU A 243 14.14 -6.03 -17.58
C GLU A 243 15.61 -6.17 -18.02
N LYS A 244 15.87 -6.13 -19.33
CA LYS A 244 17.21 -6.22 -19.91
C LYS A 244 18.07 -4.99 -19.59
N ASP A 245 17.45 -3.81 -19.58
CA ASP A 245 18.16 -2.53 -19.43
C ASP A 245 18.31 -2.12 -17.97
N ALA A 246 17.49 -2.68 -17.10
CA ALA A 246 17.43 -2.29 -15.68
C ALA A 246 18.78 -2.41 -14.96
N GLY A 247 19.53 -3.47 -15.23
CA GLY A 247 20.89 -3.65 -14.67
C GLY A 247 21.84 -2.54 -15.08
N GLY A 248 21.80 -2.12 -16.35
CA GLY A 248 22.60 -1.02 -16.88
C GLY A 248 22.23 0.33 -16.24
N VAL A 249 20.93 0.60 -16.09
CA VAL A 249 20.45 1.86 -15.45
C VAL A 249 20.84 1.93 -13.96
N ILE A 250 20.74 0.82 -13.23
CA ILE A 250 21.19 0.77 -11.83
C ILE A 250 22.70 0.94 -11.68
N ALA A 251 23.47 0.41 -12.63
CA ALA A 251 24.93 0.47 -12.61
C ALA A 251 25.52 1.80 -13.11
N MET A 252 24.71 2.72 -13.68
CA MET A 252 25.19 4.05 -14.07
C MET A 252 25.84 4.76 -12.89
N SER A 253 26.85 5.59 -13.16
CA SER A 253 27.30 6.59 -12.17
C SER A 253 26.16 7.56 -11.86
N ASP A 254 26.22 8.21 -10.68
CA ASP A 254 25.18 9.20 -10.32
C ASP A 254 25.09 10.34 -11.34
N ALA A 255 26.23 10.81 -11.84
CA ALA A 255 26.28 11.85 -12.87
C ALA A 255 25.62 11.41 -14.19
N MET A 256 25.86 10.17 -14.64
CA MET A 256 25.20 9.65 -15.85
C MET A 256 23.70 9.50 -15.66
N PHE A 257 23.27 8.98 -14.51
CA PHE A 257 21.85 8.81 -14.20
C PHE A 257 21.12 10.16 -14.13
N VAL A 258 21.71 11.14 -13.46
CA VAL A 258 21.13 12.51 -13.34
C VAL A 258 21.02 13.14 -14.73
N ASN A 259 22.05 13.05 -15.59
CA ASN A 259 22.01 13.57 -16.95
C ASN A 259 20.88 12.92 -17.78
N GLU A 260 20.66 11.60 -17.62
CA GLU A 260 19.54 10.91 -18.27
C GLU A 260 18.18 11.42 -17.79
N VAL A 261 18.04 11.67 -16.49
CA VAL A 261 16.80 12.22 -15.93
C VAL A 261 16.58 13.66 -16.40
N GLU A 262 17.61 14.52 -16.35
CA GLU A 262 17.54 15.90 -16.85
C GLU A 262 17.14 15.95 -18.34
N SER A 263 17.73 15.07 -19.15
CA SER A 263 17.41 14.96 -20.56
C SER A 263 15.94 14.62 -20.80
N ARG A 264 15.39 13.67 -20.04
CA ARG A 264 13.97 13.25 -20.15
C ARG A 264 13.01 14.34 -19.67
N MET A 265 13.44 15.17 -18.74
CA MET A 265 12.62 16.27 -18.22
C MET A 265 12.72 17.57 -19.02
N HIS A 266 13.59 17.63 -20.06
CA HIS A 266 13.75 18.82 -20.92
C HIS A 266 13.99 20.12 -20.15
N GLY A 267 14.68 20.07 -19.01
CA GLY A 267 15.01 21.23 -18.21
C GLY A 267 13.82 21.86 -17.44
N VAL A 268 12.67 21.18 -17.39
CA VAL A 268 11.47 21.66 -16.65
C VAL A 268 11.83 21.90 -15.19
N LEU A 269 12.57 21.01 -14.56
CA LEU A 269 12.98 21.11 -13.15
C LEU A 269 14.37 21.74 -12.94
N GLY A 270 15.03 22.17 -14.01
CA GLY A 270 16.40 22.72 -13.93
C GLY A 270 17.42 21.63 -13.61
N LYS A 271 18.44 21.97 -12.82
CA LYS A 271 19.46 21.02 -12.37
C LYS A 271 18.88 20.01 -11.37
N ILE A 272 19.29 18.76 -11.50
CA ILE A 272 18.81 17.63 -10.68
C ILE A 272 20.00 17.02 -9.91
N ALA A 273 19.69 16.53 -8.72
CA ALA A 273 20.63 15.72 -7.91
C ALA A 273 19.85 14.56 -7.23
N LEU A 274 20.52 13.49 -6.88
CA LEU A 274 19.92 12.40 -6.10
C LEU A 274 19.72 12.84 -4.65
N SER A 275 18.54 12.58 -4.10
CA SER A 275 18.22 12.74 -2.67
C SER A 275 18.17 11.40 -1.92
N ALA A 276 18.07 10.29 -2.65
CA ALA A 276 18.07 8.92 -2.11
C ALA A 276 18.66 7.93 -3.13
N PRO A 277 19.20 6.78 -2.66
CA PRO A 277 19.71 5.74 -3.53
C PRO A 277 18.65 5.22 -4.51
N ARG A 278 19.12 4.77 -5.66
CA ARG A 278 18.29 4.12 -6.67
C ARG A 278 17.93 2.69 -6.25
N MET A 279 16.69 2.30 -6.44
CA MET A 279 16.19 0.95 -6.21
C MET A 279 15.48 0.42 -7.45
N SER A 280 15.44 -0.90 -7.64
CA SER A 280 14.80 -1.54 -8.78
C SER A 280 13.78 -2.58 -8.34
N TYR A 281 12.56 -2.48 -8.83
CA TYR A 281 11.46 -3.39 -8.52
C TYR A 281 10.89 -4.03 -9.78
N PRO A 282 10.66 -5.36 -9.81
CA PRO A 282 10.00 -6.01 -10.94
C PRO A 282 8.53 -5.57 -11.03
N LEU A 283 8.07 -5.31 -12.24
CA LEU A 283 6.68 -4.94 -12.51
C LEU A 283 5.90 -6.19 -12.90
N ARG A 284 4.95 -6.56 -12.08
CA ARG A 284 4.11 -7.74 -12.23
C ARG A 284 2.68 -7.41 -11.89
N PHE A 285 1.76 -8.02 -12.60
CA PHE A 285 0.36 -8.05 -12.27
C PHE A 285 -0.01 -9.34 -11.55
N HIS A 286 -0.90 -9.27 -10.59
CA HIS A 286 -1.65 -10.42 -10.12
C HIS A 286 -3.02 -9.99 -9.59
N HIS A 287 -3.98 -10.88 -9.76
CA HIS A 287 -5.33 -10.73 -9.22
C HIS A 287 -5.82 -12.08 -8.74
N ALA A 288 -6.27 -12.15 -7.50
CA ALA A 288 -6.90 -13.33 -6.94
C ALA A 288 -8.33 -13.47 -7.48
N GLY A 289 -8.68 -14.66 -7.94
CA GLY A 289 -10.02 -14.94 -8.46
C GLY A 289 -11.11 -14.84 -7.40
N HIS A 290 -10.73 -15.08 -6.14
CA HIS A 290 -11.52 -14.87 -4.93
C HIS A 290 -10.69 -14.14 -3.89
N VAL A 291 -11.37 -13.37 -3.04
CA VAL A 291 -10.72 -12.62 -1.94
C VAL A 291 -11.26 -13.04 -0.57
N ILE A 292 -12.07 -14.09 -0.54
CA ILE A 292 -12.63 -14.66 0.69
C ILE A 292 -12.59 -16.19 0.66
N ASP A 293 -12.54 -16.79 1.85
CA ASP A 293 -12.79 -18.20 2.12
C ASP A 293 -13.38 -18.33 3.53
N ASP A 294 -13.61 -19.55 4.02
CA ASP A 294 -14.13 -19.73 5.37
C ASP A 294 -13.26 -19.01 6.39
N ARG A 295 -13.87 -18.03 7.09
CA ARG A 295 -13.20 -17.14 8.07
C ARG A 295 -11.91 -16.49 7.57
N LEU A 296 -11.81 -16.20 6.27
CA LEU A 296 -10.67 -15.55 5.65
C LEU A 296 -11.10 -14.42 4.72
N ALA A 297 -10.47 -13.26 4.84
CA ALA A 297 -10.50 -12.19 3.85
C ALA A 297 -9.06 -11.85 3.41
N VAL A 298 -8.87 -11.54 2.14
CA VAL A 298 -7.58 -11.12 1.56
C VAL A 298 -7.71 -9.69 1.05
N ILE A 299 -6.76 -8.81 1.42
CA ILE A 299 -6.81 -7.38 1.12
C ILE A 299 -5.50 -6.84 0.56
N GLY A 300 -5.58 -5.72 -0.14
CA GLY A 300 -4.42 -5.00 -0.68
C GLY A 300 -3.62 -5.85 -1.66
N ASP A 301 -2.30 -5.69 -1.65
CA ASP A 301 -1.41 -6.42 -2.55
C ASP A 301 -1.45 -7.95 -2.36
N ALA A 302 -2.04 -8.48 -1.30
CA ALA A 302 -2.29 -9.90 -1.17
C ALA A 302 -3.43 -10.37 -2.08
N ALA A 303 -4.44 -9.54 -2.32
CA ALA A 303 -5.56 -9.82 -3.22
C ALA A 303 -5.22 -9.42 -4.67
N HIS A 304 -4.62 -8.25 -4.85
CA HIS A 304 -4.40 -7.66 -6.17
C HIS A 304 -3.16 -6.77 -6.20
N GLY A 305 -2.25 -7.07 -7.08
CA GLY A 305 -1.07 -6.26 -7.35
C GLY A 305 -1.09 -5.77 -8.77
N MET A 306 -1.01 -4.45 -8.96
CA MET A 306 -1.04 -3.82 -10.26
C MET A 306 0.26 -3.09 -10.59
N HIS A 307 0.37 -2.63 -11.83
CA HIS A 307 1.42 -1.72 -12.25
C HIS A 307 1.31 -0.39 -11.48
N PRO A 308 2.42 0.23 -11.08
CA PRO A 308 2.41 1.47 -10.28
C PRO A 308 1.93 2.72 -11.05
N ILE A 309 1.48 2.60 -12.30
CA ILE A 309 0.90 3.72 -13.05
C ILE A 309 -0.18 4.40 -12.21
N ALA A 310 -0.11 5.71 -12.15
CA ALA A 310 -1.02 6.57 -11.40
C ALA A 310 -1.11 6.28 -9.88
N GLY A 311 -0.19 5.51 -9.30
CA GLY A 311 -0.10 5.28 -7.85
C GLY A 311 -1.32 4.62 -7.22
N GLN A 312 -2.10 3.80 -7.96
CA GLN A 312 -3.39 3.28 -7.50
C GLN A 312 -3.30 2.07 -6.57
N GLY A 313 -2.17 1.36 -6.50
CA GLY A 313 -2.06 0.12 -5.72
C GLY A 313 -2.43 0.28 -4.25
N LEU A 314 -1.85 1.26 -3.55
CA LEU A 314 -2.20 1.53 -2.15
C LEU A 314 -3.67 1.96 -2.00
N ASN A 315 -4.15 2.85 -2.88
CA ASN A 315 -5.54 3.33 -2.81
C ASN A 315 -6.56 2.21 -2.98
N LEU A 316 -6.27 1.21 -3.81
CA LEU A 316 -7.13 0.03 -3.96
C LEU A 316 -7.19 -0.78 -2.67
N GLY A 317 -6.05 -1.02 -2.01
CA GLY A 317 -5.99 -1.66 -0.70
C GLY A 317 -6.70 -0.86 0.40
N LEU A 318 -6.63 0.48 0.37
CA LEU A 318 -7.38 1.33 1.31
C LEU A 318 -8.90 1.28 1.08
N ARG A 319 -9.34 1.07 -0.17
CA ARG A 319 -10.76 0.80 -0.47
C ARG A 319 -11.20 -0.56 0.07
N ASP A 320 -10.31 -1.58 0.03
CA ASP A 320 -10.60 -2.88 0.66
C ASP A 320 -10.83 -2.70 2.16
N VAL A 321 -9.97 -1.92 2.82
CA VAL A 321 -10.11 -1.60 4.25
C VAL A 321 -11.47 -0.95 4.53
N GLY A 322 -11.83 0.09 3.77
CA GLY A 322 -13.11 0.78 3.95
C GLY A 322 -14.30 -0.16 3.81
N ALA A 323 -14.33 -0.96 2.74
CA ALA A 323 -15.41 -1.90 2.46
C ALA A 323 -15.50 -3.01 3.53
N LEU A 324 -14.36 -3.59 3.93
CA LEU A 324 -14.35 -4.66 4.93
C LEU A 324 -14.85 -4.15 6.28
N VAL A 325 -14.33 -3.02 6.77
CA VAL A 325 -14.73 -2.46 8.06
C VAL A 325 -16.22 -2.08 8.08
N GLU A 326 -16.75 -1.50 6.98
CA GLU A 326 -18.15 -1.16 6.87
C GLU A 326 -19.04 -2.40 6.94
N VAL A 327 -18.72 -3.44 6.15
CA VAL A 327 -19.47 -4.70 6.15
C VAL A 327 -19.45 -5.38 7.53
N LEU A 328 -18.27 -5.45 8.18
CA LEU A 328 -18.14 -6.04 9.51
C LEU A 328 -18.91 -5.25 10.55
N THR A 329 -18.79 -3.93 10.55
CA THR A 329 -19.47 -3.06 11.52
C THR A 329 -20.99 -3.20 11.44
N GLU A 330 -21.56 -3.21 10.24
CA GLU A 330 -22.99 -3.39 10.02
C GLU A 330 -23.45 -4.79 10.44
N GLY A 331 -22.69 -5.84 10.08
CA GLY A 331 -23.02 -7.22 10.44
C GLY A 331 -22.98 -7.45 11.96
N MET A 332 -21.94 -6.96 12.62
CA MET A 332 -21.81 -7.10 14.09
C MET A 332 -22.93 -6.37 14.85
N ARG A 333 -23.41 -5.23 14.35
CA ARG A 333 -24.59 -4.54 14.91
C ARG A 333 -25.87 -5.38 14.82
N LEU A 334 -25.93 -6.31 13.86
CA LEU A 334 -27.03 -7.27 13.69
C LEU A 334 -26.79 -8.59 14.43
N GLY A 335 -25.68 -8.71 15.19
CA GLY A 335 -25.35 -9.90 15.97
C GLY A 335 -24.60 -10.98 15.17
N LEU A 336 -24.10 -10.68 13.95
CA LEU A 336 -23.26 -11.61 13.18
C LEU A 336 -21.81 -11.55 13.66
N GLU A 337 -21.08 -12.67 13.55
CA GLU A 337 -19.64 -12.69 13.82
C GLU A 337 -18.85 -12.15 12.61
N PRO A 338 -17.65 -11.54 12.81
CA PRO A 338 -16.80 -11.08 11.73
C PRO A 338 -16.47 -12.15 10.67
N GLY A 339 -16.39 -13.42 11.09
CA GLY A 339 -16.11 -14.56 10.21
C GLY A 339 -17.31 -15.12 9.45
N ASP A 340 -18.50 -14.56 9.62
CA ASP A 340 -19.70 -15.02 8.92
C ASP A 340 -19.56 -14.91 7.40
N MET A 341 -19.81 -16.01 6.70
CA MET A 341 -19.71 -16.08 5.25
C MET A 341 -20.64 -15.10 4.53
N GLN A 342 -21.76 -14.72 5.13
CA GLN A 342 -22.66 -13.72 4.58
C GLN A 342 -21.99 -12.35 4.46
N LEU A 343 -21.20 -11.96 5.48
CA LEU A 343 -20.47 -10.71 5.50
C LEU A 343 -19.32 -10.76 4.48
N LEU A 344 -18.60 -11.86 4.46
CA LEU A 344 -17.48 -12.05 3.54
C LEU A 344 -17.93 -12.02 2.07
N LYS A 345 -19.04 -12.70 1.73
CA LYS A 345 -19.62 -12.63 0.37
C LYS A 345 -20.06 -11.22 -0.01
N ARG A 346 -20.58 -10.45 0.94
CA ARG A 346 -20.97 -9.05 0.69
C ARG A 346 -19.72 -8.19 0.43
N TYR A 347 -18.65 -8.38 1.19
CA TYR A 347 -17.36 -7.74 0.97
C TYR A 347 -16.80 -8.11 -0.42
N GLU A 348 -16.72 -9.38 -0.77
CA GLU A 348 -16.21 -9.83 -2.07
C GLU A 348 -17.02 -9.24 -3.23
N LYS A 349 -18.35 -9.30 -3.17
CA LYS A 349 -19.21 -8.74 -4.22
C LYS A 349 -18.95 -7.24 -4.42
N TRP A 350 -18.77 -6.49 -3.33
CA TRP A 350 -18.47 -5.06 -3.43
C TRP A 350 -17.12 -4.81 -4.06
N ARG A 351 -16.10 -5.56 -3.61
CA ARG A 351 -14.72 -5.32 -4.06
C ARG A 351 -14.41 -5.84 -5.46
N SER A 352 -15.04 -6.93 -5.87
CA SER A 352 -14.77 -7.56 -7.17
C SER A 352 -15.02 -6.61 -8.34
N LEU A 353 -16.15 -5.90 -8.35
CA LEU A 353 -16.47 -4.96 -9.42
C LEU A 353 -15.52 -3.76 -9.45
N ASP A 354 -15.27 -3.14 -8.29
CA ASP A 354 -14.40 -1.97 -8.17
C ASP A 354 -12.94 -2.31 -8.53
N ALA A 355 -12.42 -3.42 -8.00
CA ALA A 355 -11.08 -3.88 -8.33
C ALA A 355 -10.94 -4.21 -9.83
N PHE A 356 -11.91 -4.92 -10.41
CA PHE A 356 -11.91 -5.24 -11.83
C PHE A 356 -11.90 -3.99 -12.71
N MET A 357 -12.73 -2.99 -12.42
CA MET A 357 -12.76 -1.74 -13.18
C MET A 357 -11.43 -0.99 -13.11
N VAL A 358 -10.88 -0.80 -11.92
CA VAL A 358 -9.61 -0.08 -11.74
C VAL A 358 -8.47 -0.79 -12.45
N MET A 359 -8.38 -2.12 -12.30
CA MET A 359 -7.33 -2.92 -12.92
C MET A 359 -7.46 -2.95 -14.44
N SER A 360 -8.68 -3.11 -14.97
CA SER A 360 -8.92 -3.12 -16.43
C SER A 360 -8.52 -1.80 -17.08
N VAL A 361 -8.87 -0.66 -16.47
CA VAL A 361 -8.48 0.66 -16.97
C VAL A 361 -6.96 0.83 -16.95
N THR A 362 -6.30 0.40 -15.87
CA THR A 362 -4.84 0.51 -15.74
C THR A 362 -4.13 -0.37 -16.75
N ASP A 363 -4.58 -1.60 -16.95
CA ASP A 363 -3.94 -2.56 -17.86
C ASP A 363 -4.18 -2.19 -19.33
N LEU A 364 -5.41 -1.78 -19.70
CA LEU A 364 -5.73 -1.29 -21.05
C LEU A 364 -4.92 -0.04 -21.38
N SER A 365 -4.71 0.87 -20.44
CA SER A 365 -3.85 2.04 -20.66
C SER A 365 -2.41 1.66 -20.99
N LEU A 366 -1.88 0.60 -20.37
CA LEU A 366 -0.54 0.07 -20.65
C LEU A 366 -0.42 -0.61 -22.02
N ILE A 367 -1.46 -1.30 -22.47
CA ILE A 367 -1.45 -2.03 -23.75
C ILE A 367 -1.55 -1.08 -24.95
N HIS A 368 -2.20 0.08 -24.77
CA HIS A 368 -2.43 1.05 -25.84
C HIS A 368 -1.38 2.17 -25.92
N ILE A 369 -0.39 2.16 -25.04
CA ILE A 369 0.77 3.06 -25.03
C ILE A 369 2.00 2.33 -25.55
#